data_d16ff5581f75d65f877b1d8edf6a79d6
#
_entry.id   d16ff5581f75d65f877b1d8edf6a79d6
#
_cell.length_a   1.000
_cell.length_b   1.000
_cell.length_c   1.000
_cell.angle_alpha   90.00
_cell.angle_beta   90.00
_cell.angle_gamma   90.00
#
_symmetry.space_group_name_H-M   'P 1'
#
loop_
_entity.id
_entity.type
_entity.pdbx_description
1 polymer ?
#
loop_
_entity_poly.entity_id
_entity_poly.type
_entity_poly.pdbx_seq_one_letter_code
_entity_poly.pdbx_strand_id
1 'polypeptide(L)'
;ISVIELDPNRNILRHQKVIEKPYHMSYPFVFRERGSYYMIPETASNKTIELYRCTEFPDIWEFDRYIMKNISATDTTLFYYNEKWWLFTTLDQTGGISGGSTELFLFYADSPLADKWVSHPLNPVVSDESSARCAGNLFIRNGIIYRPSQDCTIRYGRGFYLQKVTMLTETEYKETNEKKIKPEWKKDLKGTHTYNFINGLTVIDVYTYHRRF
;
A
#
# COMPACT_ATOMS: atom_id res chain seq x y z
N ILE A 1 -0.09 -5.16 -13.71
CA ILE A 1 -0.44 -5.97 -12.52
C ILE A 1 -0.62 -7.42 -12.95
N SER A 2 -0.16 -8.35 -12.12
CA SER A 2 -0.31 -9.80 -12.36
C SER A 2 -0.90 -10.49 -11.14
N VAL A 3 -1.54 -11.62 -11.36
CA VAL A 3 -2.00 -12.55 -10.33
C VAL A 3 -1.11 -13.80 -10.33
N ILE A 4 -0.85 -14.32 -9.16
CA ILE A 4 -0.22 -15.63 -8.94
C ILE A 4 -1.18 -16.46 -8.11
N GLU A 5 -1.53 -17.64 -8.59
CA GLU A 5 -2.35 -18.59 -7.85
C GLU A 5 -1.44 -19.65 -7.23
N LEU A 6 -1.68 -19.94 -5.96
CA LEU A 6 -0.92 -20.93 -5.20
C LEU A 6 -1.81 -22.08 -4.76
N ASP A 7 -1.27 -23.31 -4.74
CA ASP A 7 -1.91 -24.44 -4.07
C ASP A 7 -1.79 -24.32 -2.53
N PRO A 8 -2.47 -25.19 -1.75
CA PRO A 8 -2.33 -25.21 -0.29
C PRO A 8 -0.89 -25.43 0.21
N ASN A 9 -0.03 -26.05 -0.60
CA ASN A 9 1.39 -26.27 -0.32
C ASN A 9 2.27 -25.09 -0.75
N ARG A 10 1.66 -24.00 -1.26
CA ARG A 10 2.32 -22.78 -1.75
C ARG A 10 3.12 -22.96 -3.04
N ASN A 11 2.84 -24.00 -3.83
CA ASN A 11 3.36 -24.11 -5.18
C ASN A 11 2.58 -23.20 -6.14
N ILE A 12 3.27 -22.60 -7.09
CA ILE A 12 2.64 -21.75 -8.10
C ILE A 12 1.87 -22.65 -9.08
N LEU A 13 0.56 -22.47 -9.13
CA LEU A 13 -0.33 -23.11 -10.10
C LEU A 13 -0.38 -22.36 -11.41
N ARG A 14 -0.45 -21.03 -11.34
CA ARG A 14 -0.42 -20.16 -12.52
C ARG A 14 0.07 -18.76 -12.18
N HIS A 15 0.53 -18.07 -13.22
CA HIS A 15 0.89 -16.67 -13.22
C HIS A 15 0.30 -16.01 -14.47
N GLN A 16 -0.46 -14.93 -14.29
CA GLN A 16 -1.16 -14.26 -15.39
C GLN A 16 -1.15 -12.75 -15.19
N LYS A 17 -0.96 -11.99 -16.29
CA LYS A 17 -1.17 -10.55 -16.30
C LYS A 17 -2.67 -10.26 -16.34
N VAL A 18 -3.16 -9.39 -15.45
CA VAL A 18 -4.58 -9.07 -15.30
C VAL A 18 -4.90 -7.61 -15.62
N ILE A 19 -3.93 -6.69 -15.49
CA ILE A 19 -4.06 -5.29 -15.94
C ILE A 19 -2.75 -4.85 -16.58
N GLU A 20 -2.85 -4.21 -17.74
CA GLU A 20 -1.74 -3.53 -18.42
C GLU A 20 -2.17 -2.15 -18.89
N LYS A 21 -1.32 -1.15 -18.68
CA LYS A 21 -1.50 0.23 -19.12
C LYS A 21 -0.20 0.75 -19.71
N PRO A 22 -0.22 1.81 -20.53
CA PRO A 22 0.98 2.40 -21.11
C PRO A 22 1.84 3.18 -20.07
N TYR A 23 1.48 3.16 -18.80
CA TYR A 23 2.19 3.75 -17.67
C TYR A 23 2.47 2.73 -16.59
N HIS A 24 3.40 3.05 -15.70
CA HIS A 24 3.76 2.18 -14.59
C HIS A 24 2.58 1.96 -13.63
N MET A 25 2.37 0.70 -13.26
CA MET A 25 1.42 0.29 -12.23
C MET A 25 2.09 -0.70 -11.28
N SER A 26 1.90 -0.49 -9.99
CA SER A 26 2.44 -1.36 -8.93
C SER A 26 1.51 -1.37 -7.71
N TYR A 27 1.93 -1.98 -6.61
CA TYR A 27 1.26 -1.96 -5.31
C TYR A 27 -0.27 -2.16 -5.39
N PRO A 28 -0.77 -3.31 -5.88
CA PRO A 28 -2.20 -3.56 -6.04
C PRO A 28 -2.87 -3.77 -4.68
N PHE A 29 -3.51 -2.74 -4.13
CA PHE A 29 -4.34 -2.88 -2.93
C PHE A 29 -5.70 -3.45 -3.31
N VAL A 30 -6.00 -4.66 -2.86
CA VAL A 30 -7.26 -5.36 -3.17
C VAL A 30 -8.15 -5.41 -1.92
N PHE A 31 -9.43 -5.09 -2.08
CA PHE A 31 -10.43 -5.18 -1.03
C PHE A 31 -11.77 -5.68 -1.57
N ARG A 32 -12.67 -6.07 -0.66
CA ARG A 32 -14.02 -6.51 -1.00
C ARG A 32 -15.05 -5.58 -0.40
N GLU A 33 -15.98 -5.13 -1.23
CA GLU A 33 -17.10 -4.28 -0.80
C GLU A 33 -18.39 -4.75 -1.49
N ARG A 34 -19.46 -4.89 -0.71
CA ARG A 34 -20.80 -5.30 -1.21
C ARG A 34 -20.77 -6.51 -2.15
N GLY A 35 -19.94 -7.51 -1.81
CA GLY A 35 -19.83 -8.74 -2.57
C GLY A 35 -18.89 -8.69 -3.80
N SER A 36 -18.45 -7.53 -4.24
CA SER A 36 -17.50 -7.35 -5.35
C SER A 36 -16.08 -7.10 -4.86
N TYR A 37 -15.08 -7.53 -5.65
CA TYR A 37 -13.68 -7.19 -5.41
C TYR A 37 -13.30 -5.90 -6.15
N TYR A 38 -12.49 -5.09 -5.52
CA TYR A 38 -11.95 -3.85 -6.04
C TYR A 38 -10.45 -3.81 -5.85
N MET A 39 -9.76 -3.04 -6.69
CA MET A 39 -8.32 -2.84 -6.62
C MET A 39 -7.99 -1.35 -6.80
N ILE A 40 -7.09 -0.87 -5.96
CA ILE A 40 -6.44 0.43 -6.11
C ILE A 40 -4.96 0.16 -6.36
N PRO A 41 -4.49 0.11 -7.61
CA PRO A 41 -3.07 0.05 -7.89
C PRO A 41 -2.43 1.43 -7.75
N GLU A 42 -1.13 1.48 -7.52
CA GLU A 42 -0.37 2.71 -7.71
C GLU A 42 -0.40 3.12 -9.19
N THR A 43 -0.79 4.35 -9.45
CA THR A 43 -0.86 4.96 -10.78
C THR A 43 -0.28 6.39 -10.78
N ALA A 44 0.76 6.62 -9.94
CA ALA A 44 1.42 7.91 -9.79
C ALA A 44 1.94 8.48 -11.11
N SER A 45 2.45 7.62 -12.00
CA SER A 45 2.92 8.02 -13.34
C SER A 45 1.82 8.61 -14.22
N ASN A 46 0.55 8.26 -13.98
CA ASN A 46 -0.62 8.84 -14.64
C ASN A 46 -1.21 10.03 -13.87
N LYS A 47 -0.62 10.39 -12.71
CA LYS A 47 -1.10 11.44 -11.80
C LYS A 47 -2.54 11.22 -11.33
N THR A 48 -2.89 9.96 -11.00
CA THR A 48 -4.22 9.55 -10.56
C THR A 48 -4.14 8.55 -9.42
N ILE A 49 -5.23 8.45 -8.65
CA ILE A 49 -5.57 7.26 -7.87
C ILE A 49 -6.78 6.63 -8.57
N GLU A 50 -6.60 5.42 -9.09
CA GLU A 50 -7.59 4.71 -9.89
C GLU A 50 -8.22 3.56 -9.13
N LEU A 51 -9.53 3.38 -9.32
CA LEU A 51 -10.28 2.24 -8.82
C LEU A 51 -10.62 1.31 -9.97
N TYR A 52 -10.36 0.02 -9.76
CA TYR A 52 -10.75 -1.05 -10.67
C TYR A 52 -11.73 -1.97 -9.96
N ARG A 53 -12.75 -2.45 -10.68
CA ARG A 53 -13.69 -3.46 -10.22
C ARG A 53 -13.39 -4.79 -10.89
N CYS A 54 -13.40 -5.87 -10.12
CA CYS A 54 -13.28 -7.22 -10.67
C CYS A 54 -14.64 -7.71 -11.16
N THR A 55 -14.71 -8.14 -12.41
CA THR A 55 -15.89 -8.76 -13.01
C THR A 55 -15.81 -10.28 -12.98
N GLU A 56 -14.61 -10.84 -13.09
CA GLU A 56 -14.34 -12.28 -12.93
C GLU A 56 -13.08 -12.46 -12.06
N PHE A 57 -13.28 -12.78 -10.78
CA PHE A 57 -12.16 -12.89 -9.83
C PHE A 57 -11.36 -14.18 -10.01
N PRO A 58 -10.04 -14.11 -10.04
CA PRO A 58 -9.16 -12.94 -9.83
C PRO A 58 -8.67 -12.29 -11.16
N ASP A 59 -9.25 -12.59 -12.31
CA ASP A 59 -8.61 -12.46 -13.62
C ASP A 59 -9.02 -11.21 -14.40
N ILE A 60 -10.30 -10.80 -14.35
CA ILE A 60 -10.81 -9.70 -15.17
C ILE A 60 -11.13 -8.49 -14.32
N TRP A 61 -10.40 -7.42 -14.59
CA TRP A 61 -10.50 -6.15 -13.87
C TRP A 61 -10.79 -5.03 -14.86
N GLU A 62 -11.85 -4.27 -14.58
CA GLU A 62 -12.28 -3.15 -15.37
C GLU A 62 -12.07 -1.84 -14.60
N PHE A 63 -11.66 -0.79 -15.31
CA PHE A 63 -11.59 0.53 -14.73
C PHE A 63 -12.99 0.97 -14.28
N ASP A 64 -13.14 1.35 -13.00
CA ASP A 64 -14.40 1.81 -12.43
C ASP A 64 -14.44 3.35 -12.44
N ARG A 65 -13.50 3.98 -11.73
CA ARG A 65 -13.44 5.45 -11.61
C ARG A 65 -12.07 5.96 -11.13
N TYR A 66 -11.92 7.25 -11.21
CA TYR A 66 -10.84 7.95 -10.51
C TYR A 66 -11.30 8.28 -9.09
N ILE A 67 -10.52 7.89 -8.09
CA ILE A 67 -10.66 8.35 -6.70
C ILE A 67 -10.15 9.79 -6.60
N MET A 68 -8.96 10.05 -7.19
CA MET A 68 -8.36 11.39 -7.25
C MET A 68 -7.65 11.60 -8.59
N LYS A 69 -7.56 12.86 -9.04
CA LYS A 69 -6.86 13.28 -10.26
C LYS A 69 -5.87 14.40 -9.97
N ASN A 70 -4.88 14.55 -10.87
CA ASN A 70 -3.83 15.56 -10.78
C ASN A 70 -2.99 15.42 -9.50
N ILE A 71 -2.71 14.19 -9.09
CA ILE A 71 -2.01 13.85 -7.86
C ILE A 71 -1.00 12.72 -8.11
N SER A 72 0.26 12.93 -7.71
CA SER A 72 1.27 11.88 -7.75
C SER A 72 1.26 11.14 -6.42
N ALA A 73 0.43 10.09 -6.34
CA ALA A 73 0.17 9.32 -5.13
C ALA A 73 0.79 7.93 -5.24
N THR A 74 1.58 7.54 -4.24
CA THR A 74 2.21 6.22 -4.18
C THR A 74 1.64 5.37 -3.05
N ASP A 75 1.58 4.05 -3.28
CA ASP A 75 1.27 3.01 -2.29
C ASP A 75 -0.04 3.26 -1.51
N THR A 76 -1.11 3.68 -2.23
CA THR A 76 -2.42 3.97 -1.63
C THR A 76 -3.01 2.74 -0.95
N THR A 77 -3.34 2.87 0.33
CA THR A 77 -3.84 1.78 1.18
C THR A 77 -5.11 2.23 1.90
N LEU A 78 -6.17 1.42 1.85
CA LEU A 78 -7.39 1.67 2.61
C LEU A 78 -7.38 0.91 3.93
N PHE A 79 -8.06 1.48 4.93
CA PHE A 79 -8.28 0.84 6.22
C PHE A 79 -9.63 1.25 6.79
N TYR A 80 -10.45 0.27 7.19
CA TYR A 80 -11.72 0.55 7.85
C TYR A 80 -11.53 0.52 9.37
N TYR A 81 -11.84 1.64 10.01
CA TYR A 81 -11.74 1.77 11.45
C TYR A 81 -12.67 2.85 11.99
N ASN A 82 -13.37 2.55 13.07
CA ASN A 82 -14.27 3.46 13.78
C ASN A 82 -15.30 4.10 12.83
N GLU A 83 -16.02 3.24 12.08
CA GLU A 83 -17.10 3.60 11.15
C GLU A 83 -16.68 4.48 9.96
N LYS A 84 -15.36 4.63 9.74
CA LYS A 84 -14.80 5.38 8.60
C LYS A 84 -13.86 4.52 7.78
N TRP A 85 -13.83 4.80 6.49
CA TRP A 85 -12.76 4.36 5.62
C TRP A 85 -11.67 5.40 5.58
N TRP A 86 -10.47 4.97 5.85
CA TRP A 86 -9.25 5.77 5.85
C TRP A 86 -8.43 5.43 4.62
N LEU A 87 -7.96 6.45 3.90
CA LEU A 87 -7.08 6.32 2.75
C LEU A 87 -5.73 6.92 3.12
N PHE A 88 -4.73 6.07 3.21
CA PHE A 88 -3.33 6.42 3.42
C PHE A 88 -2.62 6.44 2.09
N THR A 89 -1.88 7.48 1.77
CA THR A 89 -1.09 7.56 0.55
C THR A 89 0.09 8.50 0.72
N THR A 90 1.20 8.21 0.06
CA THR A 90 2.36 9.10 0.08
C THR A 90 2.28 10.01 -1.15
N LEU A 91 2.40 11.31 -0.95
CA LEU A 91 2.38 12.30 -2.02
C LEU A 91 3.77 12.87 -2.26
N ASP A 92 4.12 13.04 -3.54
CA ASP A 92 5.28 13.81 -3.93
C ASP A 92 4.86 15.27 -4.22
N GLN A 93 5.15 16.16 -3.27
CA GLN A 93 4.92 17.60 -3.45
C GLN A 93 6.09 18.30 -4.14
N THR A 94 7.25 17.64 -4.29
CA THR A 94 8.49 18.25 -4.81
C THR A 94 8.68 18.11 -6.31
N GLY A 95 7.76 17.42 -7.00
CA GLY A 95 7.80 17.27 -8.47
C GLY A 95 8.82 16.25 -8.98
N GLY A 96 9.20 15.25 -8.17
CA GLY A 96 9.74 14.00 -8.69
C GLY A 96 11.26 13.80 -8.67
N ILE A 97 12.02 14.62 -7.97
CA ILE A 97 13.49 14.41 -7.90
C ILE A 97 13.85 13.38 -6.82
N SER A 98 13.06 13.21 -5.78
CA SER A 98 13.34 12.30 -4.64
C SER A 98 12.41 11.09 -4.53
N GLY A 99 11.56 10.81 -5.53
CA GLY A 99 10.72 9.59 -5.54
C GLY A 99 9.57 9.57 -4.54
N GLY A 100 9.10 10.73 -4.05
CA GLY A 100 7.82 10.85 -3.33
C GLY A 100 7.68 10.00 -2.07
N SER A 101 8.72 9.88 -1.27
CA SER A 101 8.73 8.92 -0.15
C SER A 101 8.64 9.55 1.24
N THR A 102 8.48 10.87 1.32
CA THR A 102 8.73 11.63 2.56
C THR A 102 7.49 12.09 3.30
N GLU A 103 6.32 12.12 2.66
CA GLU A 103 5.12 12.70 3.25
C GLU A 103 3.90 11.79 3.12
N LEU A 104 3.36 11.38 4.26
CA LEU A 104 2.12 10.60 4.34
C LEU A 104 0.92 11.52 4.45
N PHE A 105 -0.03 11.32 3.56
CA PHE A 105 -1.32 11.99 3.58
C PHE A 105 -2.43 11.02 3.96
N LEU A 106 -3.39 11.53 4.69
CA LEU A 106 -4.54 10.80 5.18
C LEU A 106 -5.83 11.47 4.70
N PHE A 107 -6.75 10.65 4.23
CA PHE A 107 -8.10 11.09 3.85
C PHE A 107 -9.11 10.13 4.45
N TYR A 108 -10.35 10.55 4.60
CA TYR A 108 -11.42 9.69 5.12
C TYR A 108 -12.73 9.89 4.38
N ALA A 109 -13.57 8.85 4.42
CA ALA A 109 -14.91 8.83 3.84
C ALA A 109 -15.80 7.80 4.54
N ASP A 110 -17.12 7.87 4.33
CA ASP A 110 -18.07 6.89 4.88
C ASP A 110 -18.12 5.58 4.07
N SER A 111 -17.56 5.58 2.87
CA SER A 111 -17.52 4.42 1.97
C SER A 111 -16.18 4.34 1.24
N PRO A 112 -15.64 3.15 0.96
CA PRO A 112 -14.44 2.99 0.14
C PRO A 112 -14.73 3.34 -1.33
N LEU A 113 -16.00 3.40 -1.71
CA LEU A 113 -16.48 3.78 -3.04
C LEU A 113 -17.01 5.23 -3.10
N ALA A 114 -16.65 6.07 -2.11
CA ALA A 114 -17.10 7.45 -2.06
C ALA A 114 -16.56 8.28 -3.25
N ASP A 115 -17.37 9.17 -3.76
CA ASP A 115 -16.97 10.12 -4.82
C ASP A 115 -16.09 11.25 -4.29
N LYS A 116 -16.13 11.49 -2.97
CA LYS A 116 -15.31 12.51 -2.29
C LYS A 116 -14.67 11.94 -1.04
N TRP A 117 -13.40 12.21 -0.90
CA TRP A 117 -12.59 11.92 0.27
C TRP A 117 -12.22 13.21 0.97
N VAL A 118 -12.45 13.27 2.28
CA VAL A 118 -12.15 14.46 3.10
C VAL A 118 -10.68 14.41 3.49
N SER A 119 -9.94 15.47 3.20
CA SER A 119 -8.54 15.60 3.62
C SER A 119 -8.44 15.77 5.12
N HIS A 120 -7.54 15.01 5.76
CA HIS A 120 -7.27 15.18 7.18
C HIS A 120 -6.66 16.57 7.45
N PRO A 121 -7.10 17.28 8.51
CA PRO A 121 -6.66 18.66 8.76
C PRO A 121 -5.17 18.79 9.10
N LEU A 122 -4.53 17.72 9.55
CA LEU A 122 -3.09 17.68 9.87
C LEU A 122 -2.21 17.19 8.72
N ASN A 123 -2.74 17.07 7.49
CA ASN A 123 -1.91 16.63 6.35
C ASN A 123 -0.77 17.61 6.02
N PRO A 124 0.46 17.09 5.77
CA PRO A 124 0.87 15.69 5.88
C PRO A 124 0.91 15.21 7.34
N VAL A 125 0.37 14.01 7.61
CA VAL A 125 0.30 13.46 8.98
C VAL A 125 1.65 12.87 9.45
N VAL A 126 2.54 12.55 8.51
CA VAL A 126 3.94 12.15 8.75
C VAL A 126 4.81 12.79 7.67
N SER A 127 5.94 13.41 8.10
CA SER A 127 6.97 13.97 7.21
C SER A 127 8.33 13.36 7.60
N ASP A 128 8.56 12.10 7.20
CA ASP A 128 9.76 11.34 7.55
C ASP A 128 9.99 10.20 6.54
N GLU A 129 11.14 10.20 5.86
CA GLU A 129 11.56 9.16 4.89
C GLU A 129 11.60 7.75 5.49
N SER A 130 11.76 7.63 6.81
CA SER A 130 11.82 6.33 7.48
C SER A 130 10.45 5.70 7.71
N SER A 131 9.37 6.48 7.59
CA SER A 131 8.05 6.03 8.02
C SER A 131 6.86 6.50 7.17
N ALA A 132 7.02 7.51 6.30
CA ALA A 132 5.88 8.05 5.55
C ALA A 132 5.29 7.05 4.55
N ARG A 133 6.13 6.34 3.77
CA ARG A 133 5.68 5.51 2.67
C ARG A 133 5.01 4.22 3.14
N CYS A 134 3.80 3.92 2.63
CA CYS A 134 3.09 2.68 2.97
C CYS A 134 3.85 1.42 2.51
N ALA A 135 3.71 0.33 3.26
CA ALA A 135 4.41 -0.94 3.00
C ALA A 135 3.46 -2.14 3.04
N GLY A 136 2.16 -1.93 2.84
CA GLY A 136 1.15 -2.99 2.85
C GLY A 136 -0.06 -2.65 3.71
N ASN A 137 -0.94 -3.63 3.89
CA ASN A 137 -2.20 -3.45 4.60
C ASN A 137 -1.98 -3.11 6.08
N LEU A 138 -2.77 -2.13 6.58
CA LEU A 138 -2.90 -1.96 8.02
C LEU A 138 -3.65 -3.15 8.61
N PHE A 139 -3.33 -3.49 9.85
CA PHE A 139 -3.98 -4.58 10.57
C PHE A 139 -4.12 -4.28 12.07
N ILE A 140 -5.07 -4.96 12.70
CA ILE A 140 -5.26 -4.90 14.15
C ILE A 140 -4.74 -6.19 14.76
N ARG A 141 -3.91 -6.07 15.80
CA ARG A 141 -3.45 -7.18 16.62
C ARG A 141 -3.52 -6.80 18.10
N ASN A 142 -4.22 -7.59 18.89
CA ASN A 142 -4.44 -7.33 20.33
C ASN A 142 -5.00 -5.93 20.61
N GLY A 143 -5.95 -5.45 19.78
CA GLY A 143 -6.55 -4.12 19.90
C GLY A 143 -5.67 -2.96 19.45
N ILE A 144 -4.47 -3.22 18.96
CA ILE A 144 -3.53 -2.21 18.48
C ILE A 144 -3.52 -2.20 16.94
N ILE A 145 -3.61 -1.01 16.36
CA ILE A 145 -3.48 -0.80 14.92
C ILE A 145 -1.99 -0.73 14.55
N TYR A 146 -1.61 -1.52 13.56
CA TYR A 146 -0.27 -1.49 12.98
C TYR A 146 -0.34 -1.05 11.52
N ARG A 147 0.51 -0.09 11.16
CA ARG A 147 0.73 0.36 9.78
C ARG A 147 2.14 -0.04 9.34
N PRO A 148 2.29 -0.93 8.36
CA PRO A 148 3.59 -1.15 7.74
C PRO A 148 4.05 0.10 6.98
N SER A 149 5.31 0.51 7.14
CA SER A 149 5.90 1.65 6.46
C SER A 149 7.31 1.35 5.96
N GLN A 150 7.65 1.79 4.75
CA GLN A 150 8.96 1.56 4.14
C GLN A 150 10.03 2.44 4.80
N ASP A 151 11.23 1.88 5.03
CA ASP A 151 12.42 2.64 5.37
C ASP A 151 13.14 3.06 4.08
N CYS A 152 12.95 4.31 3.68
CA CYS A 152 13.54 4.89 2.47
C CYS A 152 14.80 5.75 2.75
N THR A 153 15.27 5.84 3.98
CA THR A 153 16.34 6.78 4.43
C THR A 153 17.68 6.63 3.72
N ILE A 154 18.07 5.42 3.32
CA ILE A 154 19.37 5.19 2.63
C ILE A 154 19.14 4.77 1.19
N ARG A 155 18.11 3.97 0.96
CA ARG A 155 17.69 3.50 -0.36
C ARG A 155 16.32 2.86 -0.29
N TYR A 156 15.58 2.90 -1.37
CA TYR A 156 14.32 2.18 -1.55
C TYR A 156 14.48 0.67 -1.29
N GLY A 157 13.52 0.08 -0.59
CA GLY A 157 13.45 -1.36 -0.37
C GLY A 157 14.45 -1.92 0.64
N ARG A 158 15.04 -1.08 1.51
CA ARG A 158 16.02 -1.54 2.52
C ARG A 158 15.40 -2.36 3.63
N GLY A 159 14.21 -2.02 4.04
CA GLY A 159 13.47 -2.60 5.15
C GLY A 159 12.17 -1.86 5.37
N PHE A 160 11.42 -2.27 6.38
CA PHE A 160 10.20 -1.57 6.76
C PHE A 160 10.04 -1.54 8.29
N TYR A 161 9.20 -0.64 8.74
CA TYR A 161 8.76 -0.58 10.14
C TYR A 161 7.32 -1.06 10.27
N LEU A 162 6.97 -1.58 11.44
CA LEU A 162 5.60 -1.63 11.92
C LEU A 162 5.40 -0.41 12.81
N GLN A 163 4.59 0.52 12.36
CA GLN A 163 4.16 1.69 13.11
C GLN A 163 2.98 1.30 14.00
N LYS A 164 3.04 1.62 15.27
CA LYS A 164 1.90 1.52 16.18
C LYS A 164 1.10 2.80 16.07
N VAL A 165 -0.08 2.73 15.47
CA VAL A 165 -1.00 3.86 15.40
C VAL A 165 -1.71 3.98 16.75
N THR A 166 -1.45 5.07 17.46
CA THR A 166 -1.99 5.34 18.81
C THR A 166 -3.19 6.27 18.78
N MET A 167 -3.36 7.04 17.69
CA MET A 167 -4.50 7.91 17.47
C MET A 167 -4.86 7.90 15.99
N LEU A 168 -6.13 7.68 15.69
CA LEU A 168 -6.69 7.78 14.34
C LEU A 168 -8.13 8.27 14.46
N THR A 169 -8.30 9.57 14.29
CA THR A 169 -9.59 10.27 14.31
C THR A 169 -9.67 11.26 13.16
N GLU A 170 -10.80 11.86 12.90
CA GLU A 170 -10.98 12.86 11.84
C GLU A 170 -10.15 14.14 12.05
N THR A 171 -9.60 14.36 13.26
CA THR A 171 -8.85 15.56 13.63
C THR A 171 -7.46 15.29 14.21
N GLU A 172 -7.15 14.04 14.59
CA GLU A 172 -5.86 13.68 15.19
C GLU A 172 -5.32 12.39 14.59
N TYR A 173 -4.01 12.38 14.35
CA TYR A 173 -3.24 11.20 13.95
C TYR A 173 -1.93 11.15 14.75
N LYS A 174 -1.64 9.97 15.32
CA LYS A 174 -0.35 9.73 16.00
C LYS A 174 0.09 8.28 15.77
N GLU A 175 1.35 8.10 15.48
CA GLU A 175 1.98 6.78 15.41
C GLU A 175 3.38 6.80 16.04
N THR A 176 3.88 5.63 16.38
CA THR A 176 5.23 5.44 16.93
C THR A 176 5.89 4.22 16.29
N ASN A 177 7.21 4.27 16.11
CA ASN A 177 8.00 3.13 15.66
C ASN A 177 7.94 2.00 16.70
N GLU A 178 7.29 0.87 16.38
CA GLU A 178 7.23 -0.30 17.27
C GLU A 178 8.32 -1.32 16.93
N LYS A 179 8.48 -1.65 15.65
CA LYS A 179 9.43 -2.68 15.24
C LYS A 179 10.00 -2.41 13.85
N LYS A 180 11.33 -2.46 13.73
CA LYS A 180 12.04 -2.45 12.44
C LYS A 180 12.26 -3.87 11.95
N ILE A 181 11.91 -4.13 10.69
CA ILE A 181 12.16 -5.39 9.99
C ILE A 181 13.19 -5.15 8.90
N LYS A 182 14.28 -5.91 8.98
CA LYS A 182 15.34 -5.93 7.99
C LYS A 182 15.42 -7.32 7.35
N PRO A 183 15.94 -7.46 6.12
CA PRO A 183 16.02 -8.73 5.42
C PRO A 183 17.16 -9.63 5.95
N GLU A 184 17.23 -9.84 7.27
CA GLU A 184 18.34 -10.56 7.94
C GLU A 184 18.02 -12.03 8.20
N TRP A 185 16.83 -12.52 7.81
CA TRP A 185 16.41 -13.92 8.05
C TRP A 185 17.01 -14.94 7.07
N LYS A 186 17.68 -14.49 6.01
CA LYS A 186 18.42 -15.33 5.07
C LYS A 186 19.63 -14.59 4.55
N LYS A 187 20.76 -15.33 4.41
CA LYS A 187 21.98 -14.82 3.78
C LYS A 187 21.66 -14.37 2.33
N ASP A 188 22.29 -13.31 1.88
CA ASP A 188 22.18 -12.74 0.54
C ASP A 188 20.91 -11.92 0.24
N LEU A 189 19.95 -11.80 1.16
CA LEU A 189 18.88 -10.85 1.05
C LEU A 189 19.43 -9.41 1.20
N LYS A 190 18.97 -8.52 0.34
CA LYS A 190 19.43 -7.14 0.28
C LYS A 190 18.35 -6.13 0.63
N GLY A 191 17.09 -6.53 0.55
CA GLY A 191 15.98 -5.65 0.82
C GLY A 191 14.66 -6.40 1.02
N THR A 192 13.73 -5.69 1.62
CA THR A 192 12.30 -6.02 1.78
C THR A 192 11.58 -4.70 1.98
N HIS A 193 10.40 -4.53 1.41
CA HIS A 193 9.70 -3.25 1.53
C HIS A 193 8.17 -3.37 1.58
N THR A 194 7.63 -4.60 1.47
CA THR A 194 6.20 -4.82 1.61
C THR A 194 5.90 -5.94 2.60
N TYR A 195 4.81 -5.76 3.34
CA TYR A 195 4.30 -6.73 4.30
C TYR A 195 2.78 -6.80 4.19
N ASN A 196 2.26 -7.96 3.84
CA ASN A 196 0.82 -8.21 3.81
C ASN A 196 0.50 -9.47 4.60
N PHE A 197 -0.61 -9.43 5.32
CA PHE A 197 -1.09 -10.54 6.14
C PHE A 197 -2.59 -10.74 5.94
N ILE A 198 -2.98 -12.00 5.68
CA ILE A 198 -4.39 -12.39 5.61
C ILE A 198 -4.54 -13.87 6.00
N ASN A 199 -5.49 -14.17 6.86
CA ASN A 199 -5.89 -15.55 7.21
C ASN A 199 -4.71 -16.49 7.53
N GLY A 200 -3.72 -16.02 8.32
CA GLY A 200 -2.55 -16.80 8.69
C GLY A 200 -1.46 -16.89 7.62
N LEU A 201 -1.66 -16.30 6.45
CA LEU A 201 -0.63 -16.17 5.42
C LEU A 201 0.03 -14.80 5.52
N THR A 202 1.35 -14.78 5.64
CA THR A 202 2.18 -13.57 5.51
C THR A 202 2.89 -13.60 4.17
N VAL A 203 2.79 -12.50 3.43
CA VAL A 203 3.52 -12.28 2.18
C VAL A 203 4.47 -11.11 2.36
N ILE A 204 5.74 -11.36 2.13
CA ILE A 204 6.84 -10.39 2.21
C ILE A 204 7.64 -10.49 0.91
N ASP A 205 7.92 -9.36 0.30
CA ASP A 205 8.84 -9.32 -0.83
C ASP A 205 10.29 -9.40 -0.36
N VAL A 206 11.17 -9.84 -1.24
CA VAL A 206 12.61 -9.83 -1.00
C VAL A 206 13.37 -9.41 -2.24
N TYR A 207 14.47 -8.70 -2.02
CA TYR A 207 15.39 -8.26 -3.05
C TYR A 207 16.74 -8.96 -2.89
N THR A 208 17.26 -9.54 -3.99
CA THR A 208 18.56 -10.23 -4.04
C THR A 208 19.35 -9.76 -5.26
N TYR A 209 20.68 -9.84 -5.20
CA TYR A 209 21.50 -9.69 -6.40
C TYR A 209 21.68 -11.06 -7.06
N HIS A 210 21.28 -11.16 -8.32
CA HIS A 210 21.70 -12.26 -9.15
C HIS A 210 23.00 -11.87 -9.89
N ARG A 211 24.09 -12.63 -9.69
CA ARG A 211 25.23 -12.55 -10.58
C ARG A 211 24.77 -13.05 -11.94
N ARG A 212 24.82 -12.20 -12.97
CA ARG A 212 24.77 -12.67 -14.35
C ARG A 212 26.10 -13.37 -14.59
N PHE A 213 26.07 -14.65 -14.83
CA PHE A 213 27.20 -15.41 -15.36
C PHE A 213 27.28 -15.18 -16.85
#